data_c656d63441859b7c5ec5e0da9f5ae655
#
_entry.id   c656d63441859b7c5ec5e0da9f5ae655
#
_cell.length_a   1.000
_cell.length_b   1.000
_cell.length_c   1.000
_cell.angle_alpha   90.00
_cell.angle_beta   90.00
_cell.angle_gamma   90.00
#
_symmetry.space_group_name_H-M   'P 1'
#
loop_
_entity.id
_entity.type
_entity.pdbx_description
1 polymer ?
#
loop_
_entity_poly.entity_id
_entity_poly.type
_entity_poly.pdbx_seq_one_letter_code
_entity_poly.pdbx_strand_id
1 'polypeptide(L)'
;MADLRAHVANCLIGGEEKTDLGKDSSICNTVTLTCEGRKFIVTQQREAIQKPASYFTGRLSETTQILVPNVANSDVPEVLKTIDRICWLLSFACQSKVVCYGHDYPAEALGVRRSVVGTTRFFRPVFEIQDGAAIRKFIDQTYPAYTQLERSRTLNVAIDYLLQAERESLPTECRLIFAFVLLENLKHTYAVSEGIPFIKGFFRIGPSPKDATISFKLMLTRMFKAVGMTPALDNIVSLRNSIVHSGISGLTHHDNWEAYEQIQDFVREYLLRLLGFRGSYVLYSNVNGAKAVIA
;
A
#
# COMPACT_ATOMS: atom_id res chain seq x y z
N MET A 1 25.33 -12.40 17.63
CA MET A 1 23.91 -12.23 17.34
C MET A 1 23.31 -11.36 18.42
N ALA A 2 22.47 -10.41 18.05
CA ALA A 2 21.78 -9.52 18.99
C ALA A 2 20.38 -9.19 18.43
N ASP A 3 19.53 -8.62 19.27
CA ASP A 3 18.22 -8.18 18.82
C ASP A 3 18.34 -6.85 18.06
N LEU A 4 17.66 -6.76 16.91
CA LEU A 4 17.50 -5.52 16.16
C LEU A 4 16.13 -4.93 16.48
N ARG A 5 16.10 -3.65 16.84
CA ARG A 5 14.88 -2.91 17.14
C ARG A 5 14.73 -1.79 16.13
N ALA A 6 13.71 -1.86 15.27
CA ALA A 6 13.39 -0.82 14.30
C ALA A 6 12.28 0.08 14.83
N HIS A 7 12.47 1.39 14.63
CA HIS A 7 11.52 2.45 15.00
C HIS A 7 10.64 2.79 13.81
N VAL A 8 9.34 2.60 13.97
CA VAL A 8 8.36 2.76 12.89
C VAL A 8 7.38 3.88 13.20
N ALA A 9 7.28 4.80 12.27
CA ALA A 9 6.34 5.90 12.34
C ALA A 9 5.07 5.61 11.52
N ASN A 10 3.98 6.25 11.92
CA ASN A 10 2.73 6.33 11.18
C ASN A 10 2.00 4.98 10.98
N CYS A 11 2.28 3.99 11.83
CA CYS A 11 1.62 2.69 11.80
C CYS A 11 0.66 2.57 12.98
N LEU A 12 -0.64 2.49 12.72
CA LEU A 12 -1.66 2.23 13.74
C LEU A 12 -2.36 0.92 13.38
N ILE A 13 -2.03 -0.13 14.12
CA ILE A 13 -2.63 -1.46 13.96
C ILE A 13 -2.97 -2.05 15.34
N GLY A 14 -4.08 -2.77 15.44
CA GLY A 14 -4.37 -3.58 16.61
C GLY A 14 -3.44 -4.79 16.69
N GLY A 15 -3.30 -5.36 17.88
CA GLY A 15 -2.54 -6.58 18.11
C GLY A 15 -3.42 -7.82 18.18
N GLU A 16 -2.78 -8.97 18.18
CA GLU A 16 -3.36 -10.28 18.52
C GLU A 16 -2.92 -10.74 19.90
N GLU A 17 -1.69 -10.40 20.26
CA GLU A 17 -1.09 -10.81 21.51
C GLU A 17 -1.33 -9.75 22.59
N LYS A 18 -1.68 -10.23 23.78
CA LYS A 18 -1.92 -9.39 24.96
C LYS A 18 -0.62 -9.09 25.67
N THR A 19 -0.37 -7.81 25.91
CA THR A 19 0.67 -7.35 26.84
C THR A 19 0.02 -7.04 28.18
N ASP A 20 0.49 -7.65 29.26
CA ASP A 20 0.06 -7.34 30.62
C ASP A 20 0.65 -6.00 31.04
N LEU A 21 -0.21 -5.10 31.48
CA LEU A 21 0.17 -3.77 31.98
C LEU A 21 0.21 -3.69 33.51
N GLY A 22 -0.05 -4.81 34.20
CA GLY A 22 -0.23 -4.86 35.63
C GLY A 22 -1.61 -4.33 36.08
N LYS A 23 -1.98 -4.60 37.36
CA LYS A 23 -3.27 -4.20 37.96
C LYS A 23 -4.49 -4.61 37.11
N ASP A 24 -4.55 -5.88 36.71
CA ASP A 24 -5.67 -6.47 35.95
C ASP A 24 -5.96 -5.81 34.58
N SER A 25 -5.02 -5.06 34.02
CA SER A 25 -5.15 -4.46 32.70
C SER A 25 -4.23 -5.13 31.68
N SER A 26 -4.77 -5.45 30.51
CA SER A 26 -4.00 -5.96 29.38
C SER A 26 -4.39 -5.23 28.09
N ILE A 27 -3.47 -5.15 27.16
CA ILE A 27 -3.69 -4.51 25.86
C ILE A 27 -3.25 -5.44 24.74
N CYS A 28 -4.05 -5.56 23.69
CA CYS A 28 -3.66 -6.27 22.47
C CYS A 28 -2.93 -5.30 21.55
N ASN A 29 -1.61 -5.35 21.50
CA ASN A 29 -0.79 -4.40 20.77
C ASN A 29 0.34 -5.03 19.96
N THR A 30 0.44 -6.34 19.92
CA THR A 30 1.55 -7.04 19.26
C THR A 30 1.03 -8.00 18.21
N VAL A 31 1.67 -7.98 17.04
CA VAL A 31 1.46 -8.93 15.94
C VAL A 31 2.81 -9.53 15.56
N THR A 32 2.90 -10.86 15.53
CA THR A 32 4.10 -11.56 15.09
C THR A 32 3.96 -11.98 13.63
N LEU A 33 4.81 -11.41 12.75
CA LEU A 33 4.90 -11.74 11.33
C LEU A 33 6.03 -12.72 11.09
N THR A 34 5.89 -13.57 10.06
CA THR A 34 6.97 -14.47 9.62
C THR A 34 7.32 -14.18 8.17
N CYS A 35 8.49 -13.57 7.94
CA CYS A 35 9.00 -13.24 6.61
C CYS A 35 10.39 -13.85 6.44
N GLU A 36 10.61 -14.52 5.31
CA GLU A 36 11.92 -15.14 4.99
C GLU A 36 12.46 -16.06 6.11
N GLY A 37 11.56 -16.76 6.81
CA GLY A 37 11.91 -17.67 7.92
C GLY A 37 12.28 -16.97 9.22
N ARG A 38 12.20 -15.65 9.31
CA ARG A 38 12.45 -14.86 10.54
C ARG A 38 11.16 -14.29 11.12
N LYS A 39 11.16 -14.14 12.44
CA LYS A 39 10.06 -13.47 13.17
C LYS A 39 10.31 -11.98 13.25
N PHE A 40 9.27 -11.20 12.95
CA PHE A 40 9.20 -9.74 13.09
C PHE A 40 8.07 -9.44 14.08
N ILE A 41 8.42 -9.03 15.27
CA ILE A 41 7.46 -8.76 16.35
C ILE A 41 7.11 -7.27 16.28
N VAL A 42 5.93 -6.99 15.73
CA VAL A 42 5.41 -5.63 15.51
C VAL A 42 4.59 -5.24 16.72
N THR A 43 5.06 -4.31 17.50
CA THR A 43 4.41 -3.87 18.75
C THR A 43 4.03 -2.40 18.65
N GLN A 44 2.75 -2.09 18.74
CA GLN A 44 2.27 -0.71 18.83
C GLN A 44 2.59 -0.12 20.19
N GLN A 45 3.12 1.10 20.20
CA GLN A 45 3.46 1.79 21.45
C GLN A 45 2.20 2.15 22.25
N ARG A 46 2.30 2.04 23.56
CA ARG A 46 1.18 2.30 24.47
C ARG A 46 0.60 3.70 24.28
N GLU A 47 1.46 4.70 24.14
CA GLU A 47 1.06 6.10 23.95
C GLU A 47 0.28 6.29 22.66
N ALA A 48 0.60 5.53 21.62
CA ALA A 48 -0.12 5.56 20.35
C ALA A 48 -1.53 4.98 20.47
N ILE A 49 -1.70 3.90 21.22
CA ILE A 49 -3.00 3.26 21.41
C ILE A 49 -3.99 4.14 22.18
N GLN A 50 -3.49 4.95 23.10
CA GLN A 50 -4.29 5.83 23.94
C GLN A 50 -4.79 7.09 23.20
N LYS A 51 -4.35 7.32 21.97
CA LYS A 51 -4.72 8.50 21.19
C LYS A 51 -5.64 8.12 20.03
N PRO A 52 -6.62 8.95 19.69
CA PRO A 52 -7.42 8.75 18.48
C PRO A 52 -6.53 8.90 17.23
N ALA A 53 -6.89 8.21 16.15
CA ALA A 53 -6.13 8.27 14.87
C ALA A 53 -5.98 9.71 14.36
N SER A 54 -6.97 10.58 14.58
CA SER A 54 -6.93 12.00 14.22
C SER A 54 -5.82 12.79 14.92
N TYR A 55 -5.36 12.33 16.08
CA TYR A 55 -4.23 12.98 16.77
C TYR A 55 -2.94 12.93 15.95
N PHE A 56 -2.77 11.88 15.14
CA PHE A 56 -1.55 11.65 14.36
C PHE A 56 -1.58 12.32 12.98
N THR A 57 -2.75 12.75 12.51
CA THR A 57 -2.90 13.36 11.18
C THR A 57 -1.96 14.56 11.02
N GLY A 58 -1.18 14.57 9.94
CA GLY A 58 -0.19 15.62 9.63
C GLY A 58 1.08 15.59 10.50
N ARG A 59 1.19 14.65 11.42
CA ARG A 59 2.35 14.52 12.32
C ARG A 59 3.21 13.34 11.93
N LEU A 60 4.51 13.47 12.14
CA LEU A 60 5.41 12.33 12.23
C LEU A 60 5.40 11.85 13.69
N SER A 61 4.95 10.65 13.91
CA SER A 61 4.94 10.07 15.25
C SER A 61 5.46 8.64 15.20
N GLU A 62 6.40 8.33 16.08
CA GLU A 62 6.73 6.94 16.36
C GLU A 62 5.52 6.30 17.03
N THR A 63 4.97 5.28 16.40
CA THR A 63 3.75 4.62 16.85
C THR A 63 3.97 3.15 17.11
N THR A 64 5.03 2.58 16.54
CA THR A 64 5.24 1.13 16.50
C THR A 64 6.74 0.83 16.52
N GLN A 65 7.11 -0.30 17.10
CA GLN A 65 8.44 -0.87 17.00
C GLN A 65 8.37 -2.26 16.38
N ILE A 66 9.41 -2.62 15.62
CA ILE A 66 9.59 -3.97 15.09
C ILE A 66 10.85 -4.56 15.73
N LEU A 67 10.68 -5.60 16.53
CA LEU A 67 11.77 -6.34 17.14
C LEU A 67 12.06 -7.59 16.28
N VAL A 68 13.32 -7.75 15.88
CA VAL A 68 13.82 -8.96 15.20
C VAL A 68 14.87 -9.60 16.08
N PRO A 69 14.57 -10.77 16.68
CA PRO A 69 15.51 -11.42 17.60
C PRO A 69 16.68 -12.10 16.87
N ASN A 70 17.82 -12.19 17.55
CA ASN A 70 18.98 -12.98 17.15
C ASN A 70 19.52 -12.66 15.74
N VAL A 71 19.65 -11.39 15.38
CA VAL A 71 20.22 -10.94 14.11
C VAL A 71 21.75 -11.00 14.17
N ALA A 72 22.41 -11.57 13.17
CA ALA A 72 23.86 -11.46 13.01
C ALA A 72 24.18 -10.10 12.39
N ASN A 73 25.37 -9.53 12.69
CA ASN A 73 25.77 -8.22 12.15
C ASN A 73 25.75 -8.21 10.61
N SER A 74 26.18 -9.29 9.97
CA SER A 74 26.12 -9.46 8.51
C SER A 74 24.71 -9.39 7.91
N ASP A 75 23.69 -9.73 8.69
CA ASP A 75 22.32 -9.85 8.23
C ASP A 75 21.50 -8.56 8.41
N VAL A 76 22.03 -7.59 9.15
CA VAL A 76 21.36 -6.31 9.42
C VAL A 76 20.80 -5.63 8.14
N PRO A 77 21.57 -5.52 7.04
CA PRO A 77 21.08 -4.87 5.81
C PRO A 77 19.86 -5.59 5.20
N GLU A 78 19.86 -6.93 5.17
CA GLU A 78 18.73 -7.70 4.62
C GLU A 78 17.50 -7.65 5.56
N VAL A 79 17.72 -7.67 6.88
CA VAL A 79 16.64 -7.49 7.86
C VAL A 79 15.99 -6.12 7.70
N LEU A 80 16.76 -5.05 7.53
CA LEU A 80 16.24 -3.70 7.32
C LEU A 80 15.46 -3.60 5.99
N LYS A 81 15.91 -4.28 4.95
CA LYS A 81 15.20 -4.36 3.67
C LYS A 81 13.86 -5.11 3.81
N THR A 82 13.83 -6.19 4.58
CA THR A 82 12.58 -6.90 4.90
C THR A 82 11.62 -6.00 5.68
N ILE A 83 12.13 -5.24 6.66
CA ILE A 83 11.34 -4.26 7.41
C ILE A 83 10.76 -3.18 6.48
N ASP A 84 11.52 -2.69 5.49
CA ASP A 84 11.00 -1.73 4.50
C ASP A 84 9.84 -2.31 3.69
N ARG A 85 9.93 -3.54 3.25
CA ARG A 85 8.86 -4.23 2.52
C ARG A 85 7.61 -4.39 3.38
N ILE A 86 7.79 -4.76 4.65
CA ILE A 86 6.70 -4.82 5.64
C ILE A 86 6.06 -3.44 5.79
N CYS A 87 6.85 -2.37 5.90
CA CYS A 87 6.35 -1.00 6.00
C CYS A 87 5.54 -0.58 4.76
N TRP A 88 5.93 -0.97 3.55
CA TRP A 88 5.16 -0.70 2.34
C TRP A 88 3.84 -1.46 2.30
N LEU A 89 3.83 -2.73 2.67
CA LEU A 89 2.60 -3.52 2.79
C LEU A 89 1.67 -2.95 3.87
N LEU A 90 2.21 -2.57 5.03
CA LEU A 90 1.45 -1.88 6.07
C LEU A 90 0.93 -0.52 5.61
N SER A 91 1.71 0.22 4.80
CA SER A 91 1.25 1.48 4.20
C SER A 91 0.02 1.28 3.32
N PHE A 92 0.01 0.23 2.51
CA PHE A 92 -1.15 -0.14 1.71
C PHE A 92 -2.34 -0.55 2.59
N ALA A 93 -2.12 -1.41 3.58
CA ALA A 93 -3.17 -1.92 4.46
C ALA A 93 -3.86 -0.81 5.27
N CYS A 94 -3.08 0.10 5.85
CA CYS A 94 -3.56 1.17 6.73
C CYS A 94 -3.94 2.45 5.97
N GLN A 95 -3.63 2.55 4.68
CA GLN A 95 -3.76 3.79 3.88
C GLN A 95 -3.06 4.98 4.54
N SER A 96 -1.87 4.74 5.09
CA SER A 96 -0.98 5.75 5.65
C SER A 96 0.47 5.40 5.37
N LYS A 97 1.32 6.38 5.14
CA LYS A 97 2.74 6.16 4.86
C LYS A 97 3.46 5.66 6.12
N VAL A 98 3.57 4.35 6.26
CA VAL A 98 4.34 3.69 7.31
C VAL A 98 5.82 3.72 6.96
N VAL A 99 6.67 4.16 7.88
CA VAL A 99 8.10 4.37 7.64
C VAL A 99 8.93 3.86 8.81
N CYS A 100 9.90 2.99 8.52
CA CYS A 100 11.01 2.74 9.42
C CYS A 100 12.00 3.90 9.31
N TYR A 101 12.09 4.76 10.33
CA TYR A 101 12.93 5.95 10.30
C TYR A 101 14.28 5.77 11.01
N GLY A 102 14.45 4.69 11.76
CA GLY A 102 15.69 4.37 12.47
C GLY A 102 15.68 2.97 13.05
N HIS A 103 16.83 2.53 13.56
CA HIS A 103 16.96 1.25 14.25
C HIS A 103 18.07 1.30 15.29
N ASP A 104 17.96 0.47 16.31
CA ASP A 104 19.00 0.19 17.30
C ASP A 104 19.56 -1.22 17.07
N TYR A 105 20.87 -1.31 17.05
CA TYR A 105 21.60 -2.57 17.02
C TYR A 105 22.94 -2.39 17.75
N PRO A 106 23.40 -3.32 18.59
CA PRO A 106 24.54 -3.11 19.48
C PRO A 106 25.88 -2.75 18.81
N ALA A 107 26.05 -3.13 17.53
CA ALA A 107 27.26 -2.82 16.76
C ALA A 107 27.21 -1.47 16.05
N GLU A 108 26.05 -0.81 16.00
CA GLU A 108 25.80 0.44 15.29
C GLU A 108 25.12 1.44 16.22
N ALA A 109 25.60 2.67 16.23
CA ALA A 109 24.82 3.77 16.79
C ALA A 109 23.55 3.97 15.96
N LEU A 110 22.49 4.54 16.58
CA LEU A 110 21.20 4.80 15.97
C LEU A 110 21.29 5.19 14.49
N GLY A 111 20.88 4.28 13.62
CA GLY A 111 20.81 4.54 12.18
C GLY A 111 19.57 5.35 11.83
N VAL A 112 19.71 6.66 11.62
CA VAL A 112 18.58 7.54 11.26
C VAL A 112 18.41 7.63 9.74
N ARG A 113 17.22 7.35 9.23
CA ARG A 113 16.86 7.59 7.84
C ARG A 113 16.37 9.03 7.64
N ARG A 114 16.76 9.63 6.49
CA ARG A 114 16.48 11.04 6.22
C ARG A 114 15.13 11.34 5.56
N SER A 115 14.48 10.37 4.93
CA SER A 115 13.20 10.60 4.26
C SER A 115 12.04 10.23 5.19
N VAL A 116 11.54 11.21 5.89
CA VAL A 116 10.45 11.06 6.84
C VAL A 116 9.28 11.92 6.40
N VAL A 117 8.10 11.33 6.35
CA VAL A 117 6.86 11.99 5.90
C VAL A 117 5.84 11.96 7.04
N GLY A 118 5.13 13.07 7.23
CA GLY A 118 4.04 13.13 8.19
C GLY A 118 2.91 12.15 7.85
N THR A 119 2.21 11.69 8.87
CA THR A 119 1.06 10.79 8.73
C THR A 119 0.00 11.44 7.85
N THR A 120 -0.46 10.71 6.84
CA THR A 120 -1.70 11.03 6.16
C THR A 120 -2.90 10.61 7.02
N ARG A 121 -4.10 11.08 6.66
CA ARG A 121 -5.32 10.66 7.32
C ARG A 121 -5.52 9.16 7.13
N PHE A 122 -5.80 8.42 8.21
CA PHE A 122 -6.21 7.02 8.17
C PHE A 122 -7.67 6.93 7.70
N PHE A 123 -7.91 7.23 6.43
CA PHE A 123 -9.24 7.30 5.86
C PHE A 123 -9.51 6.08 4.99
N ARG A 124 -10.53 5.30 5.35
CA ARG A 124 -10.93 4.10 4.62
C ARG A 124 -9.77 3.13 4.37
N PRO A 125 -9.18 2.55 5.42
CA PRO A 125 -8.10 1.57 5.27
C PRO A 125 -8.58 0.35 4.48
N VAL A 126 -7.64 -0.41 3.90
CA VAL A 126 -7.97 -1.64 3.15
C VAL A 126 -8.40 -2.76 4.09
N PHE A 127 -7.89 -2.74 5.31
CA PHE A 127 -8.26 -3.68 6.37
C PHE A 127 -8.65 -2.91 7.62
N GLU A 128 -9.49 -3.53 8.45
CA GLU A 128 -9.75 -3.02 9.80
C GLU A 128 -8.44 -2.94 10.58
N ILE A 129 -7.96 -1.74 10.83
CA ILE A 129 -6.63 -1.52 11.46
C ILE A 129 -6.57 -2.08 12.89
N GLN A 130 -7.71 -2.27 13.55
CA GLN A 130 -7.78 -2.88 14.88
C GLN A 130 -7.81 -4.42 14.85
N ASP A 131 -7.89 -5.03 13.67
CA ASP A 131 -7.85 -6.48 13.48
C ASP A 131 -6.43 -6.93 13.13
N GLY A 132 -5.62 -7.18 14.16
CA GLY A 132 -4.25 -7.65 13.99
C GLY A 132 -4.15 -8.97 13.22
N ALA A 133 -5.15 -9.86 13.38
CA ALA A 133 -5.18 -11.13 12.66
C ALA A 133 -5.38 -10.93 11.16
N ALA A 134 -6.25 -9.99 10.76
CA ALA A 134 -6.42 -9.64 9.35
C ALA A 134 -5.13 -9.04 8.76
N ILE A 135 -4.45 -8.16 9.50
CA ILE A 135 -3.16 -7.57 9.08
C ILE A 135 -2.09 -8.66 8.95
N ARG A 136 -1.95 -9.54 9.94
CA ARG A 136 -0.98 -10.66 9.86
C ARG A 136 -1.28 -11.55 8.65
N LYS A 137 -2.53 -11.98 8.49
CA LYS A 137 -2.95 -12.81 7.35
C LYS A 137 -2.61 -12.14 6.01
N PHE A 138 -2.87 -10.83 5.89
CA PHE A 138 -2.52 -10.06 4.70
C PHE A 138 -1.02 -10.10 4.43
N ILE A 139 -0.18 -9.78 5.41
CA ILE A 139 1.29 -9.77 5.24
C ILE A 139 1.80 -11.18 4.90
N ASP A 140 1.39 -12.20 5.66
CA ASP A 140 1.84 -13.58 5.45
C ASP A 140 1.53 -14.08 4.03
N GLN A 141 0.35 -13.72 3.48
CA GLN A 141 -0.03 -14.14 2.13
C GLN A 141 0.65 -13.34 1.02
N THR A 142 0.86 -12.04 1.24
CA THR A 142 1.27 -11.12 0.15
C THR A 142 2.78 -10.88 0.10
N TYR A 143 3.49 -11.02 1.20
CA TYR A 143 4.94 -10.76 1.28
C TYR A 143 5.77 -11.53 0.24
N PRO A 144 5.55 -12.83 0.00
CA PRO A 144 6.31 -13.56 -1.02
C PRO A 144 6.14 -12.98 -2.43
N ALA A 145 4.89 -12.70 -2.83
CA ALA A 145 4.60 -12.11 -4.13
C ALA A 145 5.12 -10.67 -4.22
N TYR A 146 4.99 -9.88 -3.14
CA TYR A 146 5.55 -8.53 -3.07
C TYR A 146 7.06 -8.55 -3.34
N THR A 147 7.80 -9.43 -2.69
CA THR A 147 9.26 -9.56 -2.86
C THR A 147 9.66 -9.88 -4.30
N GLN A 148 8.91 -10.75 -4.98
CA GLN A 148 9.15 -11.11 -6.37
C GLN A 148 8.83 -9.97 -7.36
N LEU A 149 7.76 -9.24 -7.09
CA LEU A 149 7.21 -8.24 -8.00
C LEU A 149 7.66 -6.80 -7.71
N GLU A 150 8.27 -6.55 -6.55
CA GLU A 150 8.62 -5.21 -6.05
C GLU A 150 9.27 -4.32 -7.11
N ARG A 151 10.30 -4.84 -7.79
CA ARG A 151 11.06 -4.08 -8.81
C ARG A 151 10.37 -4.05 -10.16
N SER A 152 9.93 -5.21 -10.66
CA SER A 152 9.34 -5.33 -12.01
C SER A 152 8.01 -4.60 -12.13
N ARG A 153 7.26 -4.51 -11.03
CA ARG A 153 5.97 -3.83 -10.97
C ARG A 153 6.02 -2.48 -10.25
N THR A 154 7.21 -2.04 -9.81
CA THR A 154 7.42 -0.79 -9.05
C THR A 154 6.38 -0.59 -7.94
N LEU A 155 6.14 -1.64 -7.14
CA LEU A 155 5.02 -1.70 -6.18
C LEU A 155 5.07 -0.59 -5.13
N ASN A 156 6.26 -0.22 -4.67
CA ASN A 156 6.45 0.91 -3.76
C ASN A 156 5.97 2.24 -4.37
N VAL A 157 6.23 2.47 -5.65
CA VAL A 157 5.77 3.67 -6.37
C VAL A 157 4.25 3.64 -6.54
N ALA A 158 3.69 2.47 -6.89
CA ALA A 158 2.24 2.30 -7.02
C ALA A 158 1.52 2.59 -5.69
N ILE A 159 2.03 2.05 -4.58
CA ILE A 159 1.47 2.30 -3.25
C ILE A 159 1.63 3.79 -2.88
N ASP A 160 2.78 4.41 -3.20
CA ASP A 160 2.98 5.83 -2.91
C ASP A 160 1.97 6.72 -3.67
N TYR A 161 1.73 6.48 -4.95
CA TYR A 161 0.68 7.20 -5.71
C TYR A 161 -0.72 7.00 -5.10
N LEU A 162 -1.03 5.79 -4.65
CA LEU A 162 -2.29 5.50 -3.96
C LEU A 162 -2.45 6.37 -2.71
N LEU A 163 -1.39 6.46 -1.89
CA LEU A 163 -1.38 7.27 -0.67
C LEU A 163 -1.40 8.79 -0.97
N GLN A 164 -0.71 9.25 -2.04
CA GLN A 164 -0.73 10.67 -2.42
C GLN A 164 -2.12 11.12 -2.85
N ALA A 165 -2.89 10.25 -3.50
CA ALA A 165 -4.28 10.53 -3.88
C ALA A 165 -5.19 10.74 -2.65
N GLU A 166 -4.83 10.22 -1.47
CA GLU A 166 -5.60 10.35 -0.22
C GLU A 166 -5.24 11.58 0.60
N ARG A 167 -4.37 12.47 0.13
CA ARG A 167 -4.04 13.69 0.87
C ARG A 167 -5.27 14.57 1.07
N GLU A 168 -5.54 14.94 2.31
CA GLU A 168 -6.74 15.65 2.73
C GLU A 168 -6.92 17.01 2.04
N SER A 169 -5.81 17.71 1.79
CA SER A 169 -5.79 19.05 1.17
C SER A 169 -6.03 19.05 -0.34
N LEU A 170 -6.12 17.87 -0.99
CA LEU A 170 -6.27 17.82 -2.45
C LEU A 170 -7.74 17.93 -2.87
N PRO A 171 -8.07 18.81 -3.84
CA PRO A 171 -9.33 18.76 -4.57
C PRO A 171 -9.55 17.39 -5.24
N THR A 172 -10.80 17.02 -5.50
CA THR A 172 -11.15 15.71 -6.09
C THR A 172 -10.50 15.52 -7.46
N GLU A 173 -10.41 16.56 -8.28
CA GLU A 173 -9.72 16.50 -9.58
C GLU A 173 -8.24 16.17 -9.43
N CYS A 174 -7.56 16.73 -8.44
CA CYS A 174 -6.16 16.39 -8.16
C CYS A 174 -6.02 14.94 -7.67
N ARG A 175 -6.95 14.43 -6.86
CA ARG A 175 -7.00 13.03 -6.47
C ARG A 175 -7.16 12.12 -7.69
N LEU A 176 -8.04 12.48 -8.62
CA LEU A 176 -8.23 11.76 -9.88
C LEU A 176 -6.97 11.76 -10.73
N ILE A 177 -6.22 12.87 -10.79
CA ILE A 177 -4.92 12.92 -11.50
C ILE A 177 -3.96 11.88 -10.91
N PHE A 178 -3.79 11.82 -9.59
CA PHE A 178 -2.94 10.82 -8.94
C PHE A 178 -3.43 9.40 -9.21
N ALA A 179 -4.74 9.16 -9.17
CA ALA A 179 -5.34 7.86 -9.48
C ALA A 179 -5.10 7.45 -10.94
N PHE A 180 -5.16 8.39 -11.90
CA PHE A 180 -4.83 8.10 -13.30
C PHE A 180 -3.35 7.87 -13.52
N VAL A 181 -2.47 8.61 -12.84
CA VAL A 181 -1.01 8.35 -12.87
C VAL A 181 -0.71 6.96 -12.31
N LEU A 182 -1.40 6.56 -11.25
CA LEU A 182 -1.30 5.20 -10.69
C LEU A 182 -1.75 4.15 -11.72
N LEU A 183 -2.89 4.32 -12.38
CA LEU A 183 -3.35 3.40 -13.43
C LEU A 183 -2.37 3.34 -14.61
N GLU A 184 -1.75 4.46 -15.00
CA GLU A 184 -0.70 4.50 -16.02
C GLU A 184 0.54 3.72 -15.58
N ASN A 185 0.98 3.87 -14.32
CA ASN A 185 2.10 3.12 -13.75
C ASN A 185 1.82 1.60 -13.74
N LEU A 186 0.66 1.19 -13.21
CA LEU A 186 0.27 -0.21 -13.15
C LEU A 186 0.17 -0.84 -14.55
N LYS A 187 -0.45 -0.13 -15.48
CA LYS A 187 -0.56 -0.52 -16.89
C LYS A 187 0.82 -0.66 -17.55
N HIS A 188 1.69 0.33 -17.34
CA HIS A 188 3.02 0.35 -17.93
C HIS A 188 3.86 -0.83 -17.42
N THR A 189 3.92 -1.02 -16.13
CA THR A 189 4.69 -2.11 -15.51
C THR A 189 4.13 -3.48 -15.87
N TYR A 190 2.80 -3.62 -16.00
CA TYR A 190 2.18 -4.82 -16.55
C TYR A 190 2.65 -5.08 -17.99
N ALA A 191 2.54 -4.09 -18.86
CA ALA A 191 2.90 -4.26 -20.27
C ALA A 191 4.39 -4.63 -20.46
N VAL A 192 5.27 -4.03 -19.65
CA VAL A 192 6.70 -4.35 -19.64
C VAL A 192 6.94 -5.80 -19.14
N SER A 193 6.26 -6.21 -18.08
CA SER A 193 6.40 -7.58 -17.54
C SER A 193 5.90 -8.66 -18.51
N GLU A 194 4.92 -8.32 -19.36
CA GLU A 194 4.41 -9.20 -20.42
C GLU A 194 5.24 -9.14 -21.72
N GLY A 195 6.33 -8.37 -21.75
CA GLY A 195 7.18 -8.22 -22.92
C GLY A 195 6.49 -7.50 -24.09
N ILE A 196 5.45 -6.68 -23.82
CA ILE A 196 4.74 -5.95 -24.88
C ILE A 196 5.66 -4.83 -25.40
N PRO A 197 5.91 -4.74 -26.72
CA PRO A 197 6.85 -3.79 -27.29
C PRO A 197 6.43 -2.34 -27.03
N PHE A 198 7.37 -1.53 -26.48
CA PHE A 198 7.20 -0.08 -26.30
C PHE A 198 8.08 0.67 -27.29
N ILE A 199 7.45 1.24 -28.33
CA ILE A 199 8.17 1.84 -29.45
C ILE A 199 7.63 3.24 -29.72
N LYS A 200 8.51 4.23 -29.77
CA LYS A 200 8.17 5.65 -30.01
C LYS A 200 7.05 6.17 -29.10
N GLY A 201 7.12 5.82 -27.80
CA GLY A 201 6.17 6.31 -26.79
C GLY A 201 4.84 5.54 -26.71
N PHE A 202 4.68 4.44 -27.47
CA PHE A 202 3.43 3.66 -27.48
C PHE A 202 3.69 2.17 -27.33
N PHE A 203 2.84 1.48 -26.60
CA PHE A 203 2.76 0.03 -26.61
C PHE A 203 2.10 -0.44 -27.92
N ARG A 204 2.66 -1.50 -28.53
CA ARG A 204 2.22 -2.01 -29.84
C ARG A 204 1.92 -3.49 -29.79
N ILE A 205 1.13 -3.95 -30.75
CA ILE A 205 0.78 -5.37 -30.87
C ILE A 205 1.95 -6.22 -31.38
N GLY A 206 2.98 -5.61 -31.97
CA GLY A 206 4.16 -6.27 -32.51
C GLY A 206 5.40 -5.36 -32.49
N PRO A 207 6.56 -5.87 -32.89
CA PRO A 207 7.87 -5.21 -32.73
C PRO A 207 8.15 -4.09 -33.74
N SER A 208 7.25 -3.84 -34.72
CA SER A 208 7.45 -2.79 -35.70
C SER A 208 6.85 -1.45 -35.30
N PRO A 209 7.51 -0.31 -35.62
CA PRO A 209 6.90 1.02 -35.47
C PRO A 209 5.61 1.24 -36.28
N LYS A 210 5.35 0.37 -37.26
CA LYS A 210 4.13 0.39 -38.09
C LYS A 210 2.98 -0.42 -37.51
N ASP A 211 3.28 -1.30 -36.52
CA ASP A 211 2.25 -2.11 -35.89
C ASP A 211 1.26 -1.22 -35.10
N ALA A 212 0.02 -1.68 -35.02
CA ALA A 212 -1.04 -0.93 -34.34
C ALA A 212 -0.72 -0.69 -32.87
N THR A 213 -1.06 0.49 -32.39
CA THR A 213 -0.90 0.85 -30.96
C THR A 213 -1.99 0.20 -30.12
N ILE A 214 -1.63 -0.17 -28.91
CA ILE A 214 -2.58 -0.68 -27.92
C ILE A 214 -3.15 0.50 -27.14
N SER A 215 -4.46 0.69 -27.18
CA SER A 215 -5.11 1.78 -26.45
C SER A 215 -5.00 1.60 -24.92
N PHE A 216 -5.12 2.71 -24.19
CA PHE A 216 -5.15 2.71 -22.72
C PHE A 216 -6.22 1.73 -22.18
N LYS A 217 -7.46 1.82 -22.71
CA LYS A 217 -8.55 0.93 -22.32
C LYS A 217 -8.21 -0.55 -22.54
N LEU A 218 -7.73 -0.90 -23.73
CA LEU A 218 -7.39 -2.30 -24.05
C LEU A 218 -6.28 -2.83 -23.14
N MET A 219 -5.27 -2.02 -22.83
CA MET A 219 -4.19 -2.42 -21.97
C MET A 219 -4.66 -2.62 -20.52
N LEU A 220 -5.49 -1.71 -19.98
CA LEU A 220 -6.12 -1.90 -18.66
C LEU A 220 -6.99 -3.15 -18.63
N THR A 221 -7.78 -3.40 -19.65
CA THR A 221 -8.60 -4.62 -19.75
C THR A 221 -7.74 -5.88 -19.68
N ARG A 222 -6.61 -5.91 -20.38
CA ARG A 222 -5.66 -7.04 -20.31
C ARG A 222 -5.05 -7.18 -18.91
N MET A 223 -4.62 -6.07 -18.33
CA MET A 223 -4.03 -6.02 -16.98
C MET A 223 -5.00 -6.54 -15.91
N PHE A 224 -6.23 -6.07 -15.91
CA PHE A 224 -7.24 -6.53 -14.95
C PHE A 224 -7.62 -7.99 -15.16
N LYS A 225 -7.77 -8.41 -16.43
CA LYS A 225 -8.07 -9.80 -16.77
C LYS A 225 -6.98 -10.77 -16.32
N ALA A 226 -5.72 -10.36 -16.35
CA ALA A 226 -4.59 -11.18 -15.91
C ALA A 226 -4.68 -11.58 -14.42
N VAL A 227 -5.41 -10.82 -13.61
CA VAL A 227 -5.68 -11.13 -12.20
C VAL A 227 -7.14 -11.56 -11.95
N GLY A 228 -7.89 -11.90 -13.01
CA GLY A 228 -9.26 -12.38 -12.90
C GLY A 228 -10.31 -11.31 -12.64
N MET A 229 -10.06 -10.05 -13.02
CA MET A 229 -11.00 -8.94 -12.91
C MET A 229 -11.54 -8.50 -14.27
N THR A 230 -12.81 -8.06 -14.31
CA THR A 230 -13.45 -7.53 -15.52
C THR A 230 -14.24 -6.24 -15.24
N PRO A 231 -13.56 -5.17 -14.77
CA PRO A 231 -14.26 -3.93 -14.43
C PRO A 231 -14.80 -3.20 -15.68
N ALA A 232 -15.87 -2.43 -15.50
CA ALA A 232 -16.35 -1.50 -16.51
C ALA A 232 -15.45 -0.26 -16.57
N LEU A 233 -14.76 -0.05 -17.70
CA LEU A 233 -13.71 0.97 -17.81
C LEU A 233 -14.11 2.20 -18.64
N ASP A 234 -15.28 2.20 -19.30
CA ASP A 234 -15.63 3.24 -20.28
C ASP A 234 -15.67 4.65 -19.67
N ASN A 235 -16.35 4.81 -18.55
CA ASN A 235 -16.46 6.09 -17.83
C ASN A 235 -15.09 6.57 -17.33
N ILE A 236 -14.29 5.67 -16.78
CA ILE A 236 -12.96 5.99 -16.26
C ILE A 236 -12.02 6.44 -17.38
N VAL A 237 -12.05 5.78 -18.54
CA VAL A 237 -11.24 6.15 -19.71
C VAL A 237 -11.67 7.50 -20.27
N SER A 238 -12.98 7.75 -20.37
CA SER A 238 -13.51 9.04 -20.82
C SER A 238 -13.10 10.17 -19.89
N LEU A 239 -13.28 9.99 -18.57
CA LEU A 239 -12.91 10.97 -17.56
C LEU A 239 -11.39 11.25 -17.53
N ARG A 240 -10.57 10.20 -17.63
CA ARG A 240 -9.11 10.34 -17.74
C ARG A 240 -8.74 11.21 -18.95
N ASN A 241 -9.34 10.97 -20.10
CA ASN A 241 -9.05 11.75 -21.29
C ASN A 241 -9.45 13.22 -21.11
N SER A 242 -10.61 13.50 -20.53
CA SER A 242 -11.02 14.88 -20.22
C SER A 242 -10.00 15.57 -19.31
N ILE A 243 -9.68 14.99 -18.16
CA ILE A 243 -8.79 15.60 -17.17
C ILE A 243 -7.36 15.77 -17.73
N VAL A 244 -6.82 14.77 -18.42
CA VAL A 244 -5.44 14.83 -18.93
C VAL A 244 -5.29 15.86 -20.07
N HIS A 245 -6.33 16.06 -20.90
CA HIS A 245 -6.25 16.98 -22.05
C HIS A 245 -6.71 18.40 -21.73
N SER A 246 -7.69 18.56 -20.83
CA SER A 246 -8.28 19.89 -20.52
C SER A 246 -7.99 20.40 -19.12
N GLY A 247 -7.49 19.56 -18.21
CA GLY A 247 -7.30 19.88 -16.81
C GLY A 247 -8.58 19.88 -15.96
N ILE A 248 -9.74 19.62 -16.58
CA ILE A 248 -11.05 19.62 -15.92
C ILE A 248 -11.84 18.36 -16.31
N SER A 249 -12.67 17.87 -15.39
CA SER A 249 -13.49 16.68 -15.64
C SER A 249 -14.75 16.98 -16.48
N GLY A 250 -15.29 18.19 -16.35
CA GLY A 250 -16.61 18.54 -16.87
C GLY A 250 -17.79 17.91 -16.12
N LEU A 251 -17.53 17.21 -15.03
CA LEU A 251 -18.50 16.53 -14.19
C LEU A 251 -18.80 17.32 -12.90
N THR A 252 -19.88 16.98 -12.20
CA THR A 252 -20.15 17.51 -10.86
C THR A 252 -19.13 17.00 -9.85
N HIS A 253 -19.04 17.66 -8.69
CA HIS A 253 -18.17 17.19 -7.60
C HIS A 253 -18.57 15.77 -7.14
N HIS A 254 -19.86 15.47 -7.11
CA HIS A 254 -20.39 14.15 -6.73
C HIS A 254 -19.95 13.07 -7.72
N ASP A 255 -20.15 13.29 -9.03
CA ASP A 255 -19.76 12.34 -10.07
C ASP A 255 -18.23 12.10 -10.08
N ASN A 256 -17.44 13.15 -9.85
CA ASN A 256 -15.99 13.05 -9.73
C ASN A 256 -15.59 12.19 -8.51
N TRP A 257 -16.31 12.36 -7.40
CA TRP A 257 -16.05 11.59 -6.19
C TRP A 257 -16.42 10.11 -6.38
N GLU A 258 -17.57 9.81 -6.97
CA GLU A 258 -17.97 8.42 -7.30
C GLU A 258 -16.98 7.74 -8.23
N ALA A 259 -16.50 8.46 -9.27
CA ALA A 259 -15.48 7.94 -10.17
C ALA A 259 -14.16 7.66 -9.43
N TYR A 260 -13.76 8.55 -8.51
CA TYR A 260 -12.58 8.35 -7.67
C TYR A 260 -12.72 7.13 -6.77
N GLU A 261 -13.86 6.96 -6.09
CA GLU A 261 -14.16 5.78 -5.26
C GLU A 261 -14.09 4.48 -6.08
N GLN A 262 -14.65 4.48 -7.27
CA GLN A 262 -14.60 3.32 -8.16
C GLN A 262 -13.16 2.96 -8.58
N ILE A 263 -12.33 3.96 -8.88
CA ILE A 263 -10.91 3.70 -9.22
C ILE A 263 -10.17 3.14 -8.01
N GLN A 264 -10.43 3.67 -6.82
CA GLN A 264 -9.83 3.17 -5.58
C GLN A 264 -10.16 1.70 -5.35
N ASP A 265 -11.44 1.30 -5.52
CA ASP A 265 -11.86 -0.10 -5.39
C ASP A 265 -11.15 -1.00 -6.40
N PHE A 266 -11.07 -0.59 -7.67
CA PHE A 266 -10.39 -1.37 -8.70
C PHE A 266 -8.90 -1.54 -8.42
N VAL A 267 -8.23 -0.47 -8.00
CA VAL A 267 -6.79 -0.52 -7.70
C VAL A 267 -6.50 -1.38 -6.48
N ARG A 268 -7.29 -1.25 -5.41
CA ARG A 268 -7.14 -2.05 -4.20
C ARG A 268 -7.33 -3.53 -4.50
N GLU A 269 -8.42 -3.89 -5.18
CA GLU A 269 -8.67 -5.28 -5.57
C GLU A 269 -7.57 -5.81 -6.50
N TYR A 270 -7.15 -5.01 -7.49
CA TYR A 270 -6.07 -5.39 -8.38
C TYR A 270 -4.77 -5.69 -7.64
N LEU A 271 -4.34 -4.83 -6.73
CA LEU A 271 -3.12 -5.03 -5.95
C LEU A 271 -3.23 -6.25 -5.02
N LEU A 272 -4.37 -6.45 -4.37
CA LEU A 272 -4.62 -7.62 -3.53
C LEU A 272 -4.53 -8.92 -4.34
N ARG A 273 -5.17 -8.99 -5.52
CA ARG A 273 -5.12 -10.15 -6.40
C ARG A 273 -3.73 -10.38 -6.99
N LEU A 274 -3.05 -9.30 -7.42
CA LEU A 274 -1.68 -9.36 -7.93
C LEU A 274 -0.71 -9.93 -6.89
N LEU A 275 -0.92 -9.58 -5.62
CA LEU A 275 -0.12 -10.06 -4.49
C LEU A 275 -0.57 -11.42 -3.95
N GLY A 276 -1.61 -12.04 -4.54
CA GLY A 276 -2.08 -13.37 -4.16
C GLY A 276 -2.91 -13.41 -2.87
N PHE A 277 -3.43 -12.27 -2.41
CA PHE A 277 -4.29 -12.23 -1.22
C PHE A 277 -5.60 -12.99 -1.44
N ARG A 278 -6.04 -13.70 -0.40
CA ARG A 278 -7.32 -14.40 -0.31
C ARG A 278 -8.01 -14.04 0.99
N GLY A 279 -9.19 -13.49 0.90
CA GLY A 279 -9.94 -13.10 2.10
C GLY A 279 -10.75 -11.83 1.92
N SER A 280 -11.22 -11.28 3.04
CA SER A 280 -12.05 -10.08 3.05
C SER A 280 -11.20 -8.82 3.13
N TYR A 281 -11.61 -7.77 2.44
CA TYR A 281 -11.04 -6.43 2.50
C TYR A 281 -12.15 -5.38 2.49
N VAL A 282 -11.87 -4.15 2.91
CA VAL A 282 -12.85 -3.06 2.98
C VAL A 282 -12.91 -2.34 1.64
N LEU A 283 -14.12 -2.21 1.08
CA LEU A 283 -14.34 -1.40 -0.12
C LEU A 283 -14.19 0.09 0.20
N TYR A 284 -13.52 0.81 -0.69
CA TYR A 284 -13.36 2.25 -0.55
C TYR A 284 -14.68 3.00 -0.75
N SER A 285 -15.48 2.61 -1.75
CA SER A 285 -16.77 3.22 -2.10
C SER A 285 -17.83 3.05 -1.03
N ASN A 286 -17.65 2.14 -0.09
CA ASN A 286 -18.68 1.84 0.89
C ASN A 286 -18.46 2.54 2.23
N VAL A 287 -19.24 3.59 2.47
CA VAL A 287 -19.22 4.42 3.69
C VAL A 287 -19.52 3.60 4.97
N ASN A 288 -20.23 2.49 4.83
CA ASN A 288 -20.67 1.65 5.96
C ASN A 288 -19.69 0.49 6.26
N GLY A 289 -18.49 0.48 5.68
CA GLY A 289 -17.49 -0.55 5.93
C GLY A 289 -17.83 -1.92 5.34
N ALA A 290 -18.59 -1.98 4.23
CA ALA A 290 -18.84 -3.24 3.56
C ALA A 290 -17.54 -3.86 3.08
N LYS A 291 -17.46 -5.18 3.24
CA LYS A 291 -16.31 -5.99 2.87
C LYS A 291 -16.59 -6.74 1.58
N ALA A 292 -15.62 -6.74 0.69
CA ALA A 292 -15.55 -7.65 -0.45
C ALA A 292 -14.65 -8.85 -0.11
N VAL A 293 -14.82 -9.94 -0.86
CA VAL A 293 -14.05 -11.18 -0.65
C VAL A 293 -13.36 -11.56 -1.95
N ILE A 294 -12.04 -11.81 -1.85
CA ILE A 294 -11.26 -12.44 -2.92
C ILE A 294 -11.16 -13.93 -2.59
N ALA A 295 -11.76 -14.74 -3.46
CA ALA A 295 -11.81 -16.20 -3.34
C ALA A 295 -10.48 -16.87 -3.75
#